data_8f9d587098ef7d153a19c04df1ffe4d2
#
_entry.id   8f9d587098ef7d153a19c04df1ffe4d2
#
_cell.length_a   1.000
_cell.length_b   1.000
_cell.length_c   1.000
_cell.angle_alpha   90.00
_cell.angle_beta   90.00
_cell.angle_gamma   90.00
#
_symmetry.space_group_name_H-M   'P 1'
#
loop_
_entity.id
_entity.type
_entity.pdbx_description
1 polymer ?
#
loop_
_entity_poly.entity_id
_entity_poly.type
_entity_poly.pdbx_seq_one_letter_code
_entity_poly.pdbx_strand_id
1 'polypeptide(L)'
;MRYFLLSALLLLSTFASRIQNSHAPQPLSSKGRVSAAVAEAGKKLFDSNCAGCHGLDARGGEHAPNIATNPELQRMSDEQLFRIVHDGAASGTMPAFGGLLSDDRIKAVGAYLRSLEGRTGGEHTALPGDPAAGKLLFFGKAACSQCHGIVDSGAGSGGFLASDLTDYARSREPAEILRAITQPNDNLNPRARTAAIVTHDGQKLTGFIRNQDNFSIQFQSLDGTFHMLERVGLASVTYDPLSLMPADYDQRLTSAELNNLVSFLMRTAAVDPASSRQRKGKYDDEDENR
;
A
#
# COMPACT_ATOMS: atom_id res chain seq x y z
N MET A 1 24.40 -12.69 92.04
CA MET A 1 24.63 -14.15 92.26
C MET A 1 24.00 -14.95 91.15
N ARG A 2 24.80 -15.81 90.60
CA ARG A 2 24.54 -16.96 89.75
C ARG A 2 24.20 -16.68 88.23
N TYR A 3 25.20 -17.00 87.44
CA TYR A 3 25.29 -17.26 86.07
C TYR A 3 24.38 -18.41 85.65
N PHE A 4 23.80 -18.31 84.41
CA PHE A 4 23.55 -19.48 83.62
C PHE A 4 23.73 -19.11 82.13
N LEU A 5 24.80 -19.64 81.56
CA LEU A 5 25.09 -19.75 80.17
C LEU A 5 24.15 -20.80 79.53
N LEU A 6 23.53 -20.48 78.41
CA LEU A 6 23.00 -21.51 77.55
C LEU A 6 23.25 -21.12 76.10
N SER A 7 24.04 -21.96 75.48
CA SER A 7 24.46 -21.94 74.12
C SER A 7 23.28 -22.09 73.20
N ALA A 8 23.09 -21.17 72.23
CA ALA A 8 22.17 -21.35 71.10
C ALA A 8 22.96 -21.78 69.88
N LEU A 9 22.66 -22.99 69.45
CA LEU A 9 23.15 -23.67 68.23
C LEU A 9 22.63 -22.93 66.97
N LEU A 10 23.55 -22.41 66.16
CA LEU A 10 23.26 -21.90 64.83
C LEU A 10 22.99 -23.09 63.90
N LEU A 11 21.74 -23.27 63.51
CA LEU A 11 21.37 -24.07 62.36
C LEU A 11 21.34 -23.19 61.08
N LEU A 12 22.41 -23.29 60.31
CA LEU A 12 22.45 -22.77 58.93
C LEU A 12 21.58 -23.67 58.05
N SER A 13 20.35 -23.25 57.74
CA SER A 13 19.56 -23.83 56.69
C SER A 13 19.94 -23.16 55.37
N THR A 14 20.70 -23.87 54.54
CA THR A 14 20.98 -23.51 53.17
C THR A 14 19.72 -23.62 52.32
N PHE A 15 19.08 -22.49 52.09
CA PHE A 15 18.03 -22.41 51.07
C PHE A 15 18.70 -22.42 49.69
N ALA A 16 18.78 -23.59 49.09
CA ALA A 16 19.10 -23.73 47.67
C ALA A 16 17.93 -23.20 46.82
N SER A 17 18.01 -21.94 46.39
CA SER A 17 17.09 -21.39 45.40
C SER A 17 17.28 -22.14 44.10
N ARG A 18 16.36 -23.03 43.79
CA ARG A 18 16.15 -23.56 42.42
C ARG A 18 15.76 -22.40 41.56
N ILE A 19 16.68 -21.89 40.75
CA ILE A 19 16.40 -21.06 39.61
C ILE A 19 15.64 -21.94 38.61
N GLN A 20 14.33 -21.79 38.55
CA GLN A 20 13.52 -22.34 37.47
C GLN A 20 13.92 -21.60 36.20
N ASN A 21 14.59 -22.33 35.31
CA ASN A 21 14.79 -21.91 33.93
C ASN A 21 13.41 -21.67 33.33
N SER A 22 13.01 -20.40 33.27
CA SER A 22 11.90 -19.95 32.43
C SER A 22 12.25 -20.33 31.00
N HIS A 23 11.43 -21.16 30.39
CA HIS A 23 11.49 -21.49 28.99
C HIS A 23 11.56 -20.19 28.18
N ALA A 24 12.74 -19.90 27.65
CA ALA A 24 12.86 -18.98 26.56
C ALA A 24 12.01 -19.54 25.42
N PRO A 25 11.16 -18.73 24.76
CA PRO A 25 10.42 -19.18 23.60
C PRO A 25 11.44 -19.67 22.58
N GLN A 26 11.31 -20.95 22.18
CA GLN A 26 12.13 -21.51 21.10
C GLN A 26 11.89 -20.70 19.85
N PRO A 27 12.93 -20.35 19.07
CA PRO A 27 12.73 -19.68 17.80
C PRO A 27 11.95 -20.63 16.90
N LEU A 28 10.72 -20.25 16.58
CA LEU A 28 9.91 -20.89 15.54
C LEU A 28 10.75 -20.90 14.26
N SER A 29 10.86 -22.08 13.66
CA SER A 29 11.53 -22.39 12.41
C SER A 29 11.49 -21.21 11.41
N SER A 30 12.66 -20.65 11.10
CA SER A 30 12.85 -19.48 10.23
C SER A 30 12.74 -19.81 8.74
N LYS A 31 11.81 -20.65 8.33
CA LYS A 31 11.45 -20.75 6.92
C LYS A 31 10.47 -19.61 6.60
N GLY A 32 11.01 -18.54 6.00
CA GLY A 32 10.23 -17.67 5.13
C GLY A 32 9.60 -16.40 5.72
N ARG A 33 9.90 -15.99 6.95
CA ARG A 33 9.43 -14.68 7.42
C ARG A 33 10.54 -13.63 7.28
N VAL A 34 10.44 -12.83 6.21
CA VAL A 34 11.29 -11.63 6.07
C VAL A 34 11.11 -10.75 7.30
N SER A 35 12.20 -10.31 7.92
CA SER A 35 12.14 -9.36 9.03
C SER A 35 11.45 -8.08 8.56
N ALA A 36 10.46 -7.59 9.31
CA ALA A 36 9.76 -6.34 9.00
C ALA A 36 10.73 -5.15 8.82
N ALA A 37 11.83 -5.12 9.60
CA ALA A 37 12.86 -4.10 9.48
C ALA A 37 13.61 -4.17 8.13
N VAL A 38 13.87 -5.38 7.61
CA VAL A 38 14.52 -5.55 6.30
C VAL A 38 13.59 -5.14 5.17
N ALA A 39 12.30 -5.50 5.27
CA ALA A 39 11.29 -5.09 4.30
C ALA A 39 11.10 -3.56 4.28
N GLU A 40 11.12 -2.91 5.44
CA GLU A 40 11.03 -1.44 5.54
C GLU A 40 12.26 -0.74 4.94
N ALA A 41 13.46 -1.27 5.18
CA ALA A 41 14.68 -0.79 4.53
C ALA A 41 14.60 -1.00 3.00
N GLY A 42 14.08 -2.13 2.56
CA GLY A 42 13.83 -2.45 1.16
C GLY A 42 12.83 -1.49 0.51
N LYS A 43 11.77 -1.12 1.23
CA LYS A 43 10.80 -0.13 0.76
C LYS A 43 11.46 1.22 0.45
N LYS A 44 12.30 1.73 1.34
CA LYS A 44 13.00 3.01 1.11
C LYS A 44 13.92 2.96 -0.12
N LEU A 45 14.58 1.82 -0.32
CA LEU A 45 15.42 1.60 -1.51
C LEU A 45 14.56 1.51 -2.78
N PHE A 46 13.42 0.84 -2.71
CA PHE A 46 12.47 0.75 -3.81
C PHE A 46 11.93 2.14 -4.19
N ASP A 47 11.48 2.91 -3.21
CA ASP A 47 10.95 4.27 -3.41
C ASP A 47 11.97 5.17 -4.11
N SER A 48 13.25 5.02 -3.79
CA SER A 48 14.32 5.85 -4.34
C SER A 48 14.82 5.43 -5.72
N ASN A 49 14.78 4.13 -6.06
CA ASN A 49 15.46 3.59 -7.23
C ASN A 49 14.52 2.92 -8.24
N CYS A 50 13.35 2.43 -7.81
CA CYS A 50 12.48 1.57 -8.60
C CYS A 50 11.12 2.21 -8.88
N ALA A 51 10.61 3.01 -7.93
CA ALA A 51 9.26 3.57 -7.98
C ALA A 51 9.03 4.51 -9.17
N GLY A 52 10.08 5.12 -9.72
CA GLY A 52 9.98 5.96 -10.92
C GLY A 52 9.40 5.23 -12.13
N CYS A 53 9.67 3.94 -12.26
CA CYS A 53 9.13 3.09 -13.32
C CYS A 53 7.97 2.22 -12.83
N HIS A 54 8.12 1.58 -11.65
CA HIS A 54 7.17 0.60 -11.14
C HIS A 54 6.03 1.17 -10.29
N GLY A 55 5.97 2.50 -10.10
CA GLY A 55 5.02 3.14 -9.21
C GLY A 55 5.41 3.00 -7.74
N LEU A 56 4.95 3.93 -6.88
CA LEU A 56 5.26 3.94 -5.44
C LEU A 56 4.69 2.72 -4.69
N ASP A 57 3.67 2.09 -5.25
CA ASP A 57 3.01 0.90 -4.74
C ASP A 57 3.45 -0.40 -5.45
N ALA A 58 4.46 -0.31 -6.32
CA ALA A 58 4.96 -1.40 -7.15
C ALA A 58 3.91 -2.01 -8.12
N ARG A 59 2.83 -1.28 -8.42
CA ARG A 59 1.74 -1.76 -9.30
C ARG A 59 1.89 -1.38 -10.76
N GLY A 60 3.07 -0.91 -11.11
CA GLY A 60 3.38 -0.49 -12.46
C GLY A 60 3.14 0.99 -12.71
N GLY A 61 3.58 1.42 -13.88
CA GLY A 61 3.46 2.77 -14.41
C GLY A 61 3.51 2.72 -15.92
N GLU A 62 3.74 3.86 -16.56
CA GLU A 62 3.86 3.92 -18.03
C GLU A 62 5.03 3.09 -18.59
N HIS A 63 6.08 2.88 -17.79
CA HIS A 63 7.35 2.30 -18.25
C HIS A 63 7.64 0.90 -17.71
N ALA A 64 6.87 0.41 -16.75
CA ALA A 64 7.13 -0.90 -16.15
C ALA A 64 5.84 -1.59 -15.68
N PRO A 65 5.81 -2.94 -15.71
CA PRO A 65 4.63 -3.71 -15.31
C PRO A 65 4.39 -3.64 -13.80
N ASN A 66 3.18 -4.03 -13.41
CA ASN A 66 2.84 -4.31 -12.02
C ASN A 66 3.69 -5.49 -11.51
N ILE A 67 4.45 -5.26 -10.45
CA ILE A 67 5.29 -6.28 -9.79
C ILE A 67 4.80 -6.65 -8.40
N ALA A 68 3.90 -5.86 -7.80
CA ALA A 68 3.33 -6.16 -6.49
C ALA A 68 2.42 -7.40 -6.49
N THR A 69 1.69 -7.61 -7.57
CA THR A 69 0.69 -8.70 -7.68
C THR A 69 0.90 -9.60 -8.90
N ASN A 70 2.08 -9.55 -9.52
CA ASN A 70 2.40 -10.37 -10.69
C ASN A 70 2.57 -11.84 -10.27
N PRO A 71 1.73 -12.77 -10.79
CA PRO A 71 1.82 -14.18 -10.42
C PRO A 71 3.12 -14.87 -10.84
N GLU A 72 3.80 -14.38 -11.87
CA GLU A 72 5.09 -14.92 -12.30
C GLU A 72 6.18 -14.59 -11.27
N LEU A 73 6.21 -13.34 -10.79
CA LEU A 73 7.15 -12.94 -9.74
C LEU A 73 6.90 -13.69 -8.43
N GLN A 74 5.64 -13.95 -8.09
CA GLN A 74 5.27 -14.72 -6.90
C GLN A 74 5.78 -16.18 -6.94
N ARG A 75 5.92 -16.77 -8.14
CA ARG A 75 6.46 -18.13 -8.33
C ARG A 75 7.98 -18.17 -8.38
N MET A 76 8.64 -17.06 -8.58
CA MET A 76 10.10 -16.99 -8.65
C MET A 76 10.72 -17.23 -7.27
N SER A 77 11.89 -17.87 -7.25
CA SER A 77 12.70 -17.94 -6.03
C SER A 77 13.33 -16.58 -5.71
N ASP A 78 13.75 -16.39 -4.46
CA ASP A 78 14.45 -15.15 -4.05
C ASP A 78 15.71 -14.93 -4.85
N GLU A 79 16.40 -16.01 -5.25
CA GLU A 79 17.58 -15.97 -6.08
C GLU A 79 17.26 -15.53 -7.52
N GLN A 80 16.13 -15.95 -8.07
CA GLN A 80 15.67 -15.48 -9.38
C GLN A 80 15.29 -14.01 -9.35
N LEU A 81 14.56 -13.58 -8.30
CA LEU A 81 14.19 -12.19 -8.12
C LEU A 81 15.45 -11.31 -7.92
N PHE A 82 16.40 -11.78 -7.11
CA PHE A 82 17.69 -11.11 -6.92
C PHE A 82 18.40 -10.90 -8.25
N ARG A 83 18.54 -11.94 -9.09
CA ARG A 83 19.21 -11.85 -10.37
C ARG A 83 18.56 -10.85 -11.33
N ILE A 84 17.23 -10.82 -11.40
CA ILE A 84 16.53 -9.85 -12.25
C ILE A 84 16.84 -8.41 -11.80
N VAL A 85 16.91 -8.16 -10.50
CA VAL A 85 17.25 -6.80 -10.02
C VAL A 85 18.74 -6.52 -10.21
N HIS A 86 19.61 -7.49 -9.93
CA HIS A 86 21.06 -7.33 -10.02
C HIS A 86 21.53 -7.15 -11.46
N ASP A 87 21.08 -8.03 -12.37
CA ASP A 87 21.56 -8.12 -13.74
C ASP A 87 20.70 -7.33 -14.74
N GLY A 88 19.51 -6.88 -14.31
CA GLY A 88 18.50 -6.28 -15.17
C GLY A 88 17.64 -7.32 -15.90
N ALA A 89 16.61 -6.86 -16.60
CA ALA A 89 15.77 -7.73 -17.40
C ALA A 89 16.42 -8.03 -18.76
N ALA A 90 16.32 -9.29 -19.21
CA ALA A 90 16.88 -9.73 -20.49
C ALA A 90 16.36 -8.94 -21.70
N SER A 91 15.17 -8.33 -21.58
CA SER A 91 14.58 -7.44 -22.58
C SER A 91 15.27 -6.07 -22.69
N GLY A 92 16.19 -5.74 -21.77
CA GLY A 92 16.86 -4.44 -21.71
C GLY A 92 15.98 -3.28 -21.22
N THR A 93 14.71 -3.53 -20.88
CA THR A 93 13.77 -2.49 -20.40
C THR A 93 13.98 -2.13 -18.94
N MET A 94 14.53 -3.05 -18.15
CA MET A 94 14.92 -2.82 -16.76
C MET A 94 16.44 -2.80 -16.66
N PRO A 95 17.06 -1.72 -16.16
CA PRO A 95 18.52 -1.65 -16.01
C PRO A 95 19.03 -2.57 -14.90
N ALA A 96 20.32 -2.93 -14.97
CA ALA A 96 21.01 -3.67 -13.93
C ALA A 96 21.33 -2.76 -12.72
N PHE A 97 21.04 -3.22 -11.51
CA PHE A 97 21.31 -2.48 -10.27
C PHE A 97 22.52 -3.01 -9.50
N GLY A 98 23.13 -4.14 -9.89
CA GLY A 98 24.29 -4.74 -9.21
C GLY A 98 25.53 -3.84 -9.15
N GLY A 99 25.66 -2.87 -10.08
CA GLY A 99 26.70 -1.84 -10.05
C GLY A 99 26.35 -0.61 -9.20
N LEU A 100 25.12 -0.45 -8.77
CA LEU A 100 24.59 0.71 -8.04
C LEU A 100 24.23 0.38 -6.57
N LEU A 101 23.76 -0.82 -6.32
CA LEU A 101 23.35 -1.31 -5.02
C LEU A 101 24.17 -2.55 -4.65
N SER A 102 24.54 -2.66 -3.38
CA SER A 102 25.14 -3.90 -2.87
C SER A 102 24.11 -5.04 -2.85
N ASP A 103 24.59 -6.28 -2.85
CA ASP A 103 23.77 -7.48 -2.79
C ASP A 103 22.74 -7.46 -1.64
N ASP A 104 23.17 -7.01 -0.44
CA ASP A 104 22.29 -6.93 0.72
C ASP A 104 21.18 -5.90 0.53
N ARG A 105 21.46 -4.80 -0.18
CA ARG A 105 20.45 -3.79 -0.52
C ARG A 105 19.47 -4.32 -1.55
N ILE A 106 19.93 -5.08 -2.54
CA ILE A 106 19.07 -5.74 -3.53
C ILE A 106 18.21 -6.81 -2.85
N LYS A 107 18.78 -7.60 -1.93
CA LYS A 107 18.02 -8.57 -1.12
C LYS A 107 16.96 -7.89 -0.26
N ALA A 108 17.26 -6.70 0.28
CA ALA A 108 16.26 -5.93 1.03
C ALA A 108 15.11 -5.47 0.14
N VAL A 109 15.36 -5.04 -1.11
CA VAL A 109 14.31 -4.75 -2.10
C VAL A 109 13.49 -6.00 -2.39
N GLY A 110 14.12 -7.16 -2.60
CA GLY A 110 13.44 -8.44 -2.76
C GLY A 110 12.54 -8.77 -1.57
N ALA A 111 13.05 -8.55 -0.36
CA ALA A 111 12.30 -8.71 0.88
C ALA A 111 11.05 -7.81 0.96
N TYR A 112 11.17 -6.57 0.52
CA TYR A 112 10.01 -5.67 0.40
C TYR A 112 8.98 -6.21 -0.60
N LEU A 113 9.41 -6.63 -1.80
CA LEU A 113 8.51 -7.20 -2.80
C LEU A 113 7.81 -8.46 -2.28
N ARG A 114 8.53 -9.35 -1.57
CA ARG A 114 7.92 -10.52 -0.89
C ARG A 114 6.92 -10.10 0.20
N SER A 115 7.15 -9.01 0.88
CA SER A 115 6.18 -8.49 1.86
C SER A 115 4.87 -8.03 1.20
N LEU A 116 4.92 -7.64 -0.06
CA LEU A 116 3.73 -7.33 -0.85
C LEU A 116 2.98 -8.61 -1.29
N GLU A 117 3.70 -9.70 -1.57
CA GLU A 117 3.14 -11.01 -1.96
C GLU A 117 2.45 -11.73 -0.80
N GLY A 118 3.06 -11.75 0.38
CA GLY A 118 2.54 -12.44 1.57
C GLY A 118 1.20 -11.92 2.07
N ARG A 119 0.68 -10.87 1.44
CA ARG A 119 -0.64 -10.27 1.70
C ARG A 119 -1.69 -10.69 0.67
N THR A 120 -1.37 -11.61 -0.24
CA THR A 120 -2.34 -12.26 -1.10
C THR A 120 -2.95 -13.46 -0.37
N GLY A 121 -3.95 -13.20 0.50
CA GLY A 121 -4.95 -14.22 0.87
C GLY A 121 -4.50 -15.44 1.66
N GLY A 122 -3.41 -15.36 2.42
CA GLY A 122 -3.03 -16.41 3.38
C GLY A 122 -3.32 -15.97 4.80
N GLU A 123 -4.24 -16.64 5.47
CA GLU A 123 -4.88 -16.33 6.73
C GLU A 123 -5.73 -15.04 6.65
N HIS A 124 -7.00 -15.23 6.50
CA HIS A 124 -8.01 -14.18 6.66
C HIS A 124 -7.79 -13.50 8.01
N THR A 125 -7.11 -12.37 8.02
CA THR A 125 -7.31 -11.42 9.11
C THR A 125 -8.81 -11.22 9.15
N ALA A 126 -9.46 -11.60 10.25
CA ALA A 126 -10.90 -11.52 10.37
C ALA A 126 -11.32 -10.11 9.96
N LEU A 127 -12.24 -10.02 9.00
CA LEU A 127 -12.70 -8.73 8.54
C LEU A 127 -13.21 -7.94 9.75
N PRO A 128 -12.80 -6.69 9.97
CA PRO A 128 -13.18 -5.94 11.17
C PRO A 128 -14.67 -5.57 11.21
N GLY A 129 -15.40 -5.75 10.09
CA GLY A 129 -16.81 -5.41 9.96
C GLY A 129 -17.50 -6.15 8.81
N ASP A 130 -18.69 -5.70 8.44
CA ASP A 130 -19.51 -6.24 7.35
C ASP A 130 -19.14 -5.56 6.00
N PRO A 131 -18.58 -6.29 5.03
CA PRO A 131 -18.24 -5.73 3.73
C PRO A 131 -19.45 -5.33 2.88
N ALA A 132 -20.63 -5.94 3.08
CA ALA A 132 -21.84 -5.54 2.36
C ALA A 132 -22.36 -4.18 2.84
N ALA A 133 -22.37 -3.97 4.16
CA ALA A 133 -22.65 -2.67 4.74
C ALA A 133 -21.61 -1.62 4.34
N GLY A 134 -20.33 -2.01 4.28
CA GLY A 134 -19.22 -1.16 3.79
C GLY A 134 -19.43 -0.71 2.35
N LYS A 135 -19.89 -1.59 1.46
CA LYS A 135 -20.25 -1.24 0.09
C LYS A 135 -21.33 -0.16 0.03
N LEU A 136 -22.37 -0.31 0.81
CA LEU A 136 -23.46 0.70 0.88
C LEU A 136 -22.93 2.05 1.37
N LEU A 137 -22.01 2.07 2.32
CA LEU A 137 -21.37 3.30 2.78
C LEU A 137 -20.48 3.92 1.71
N PHE A 138 -19.68 3.12 1.00
CA PHE A 138 -18.77 3.58 -0.05
C PHE A 138 -19.50 4.33 -1.17
N PHE A 139 -20.61 3.78 -1.65
CA PHE A 139 -21.42 4.38 -2.71
C PHE A 139 -22.48 5.37 -2.19
N GLY A 140 -22.77 5.39 -0.88
CA GLY A 140 -23.79 6.19 -0.25
C GLY A 140 -23.24 7.23 0.72
N LYS A 141 -23.52 7.07 2.03
CA LYS A 141 -23.24 8.05 3.09
C LYS A 141 -21.82 8.57 3.12
N ALA A 142 -20.82 7.73 2.89
CA ALA A 142 -19.42 8.12 2.90
C ALA A 142 -18.96 8.77 1.59
N ALA A 143 -19.71 8.62 0.50
CA ALA A 143 -19.50 9.24 -0.81
C ALA A 143 -18.11 9.00 -1.42
N CYS A 144 -17.42 7.92 -1.06
CA CYS A 144 -16.08 7.59 -1.53
C CYS A 144 -16.03 7.44 -3.06
N SER A 145 -17.10 6.86 -3.63
CA SER A 145 -17.26 6.64 -5.07
C SER A 145 -17.37 7.91 -5.90
N GLN A 146 -17.54 9.08 -5.32
CA GLN A 146 -17.53 10.34 -6.05
C GLN A 146 -16.14 10.66 -6.61
N CYS A 147 -15.09 10.22 -5.92
CA CYS A 147 -13.70 10.45 -6.30
C CYS A 147 -12.95 9.19 -6.68
N HIS A 148 -13.22 8.08 -6.00
CA HIS A 148 -12.51 6.80 -6.16
C HIS A 148 -13.25 5.83 -7.05
N GLY A 149 -12.52 5.29 -8.04
CA GLY A 149 -12.96 4.11 -8.79
C GLY A 149 -12.74 2.83 -8.00
N ILE A 150 -13.57 1.83 -8.28
CA ILE A 150 -13.43 0.47 -7.76
C ILE A 150 -14.05 -0.52 -8.74
N VAL A 151 -13.38 -1.66 -8.95
CA VAL A 151 -13.95 -2.80 -9.68
C VAL A 151 -14.46 -3.80 -8.66
N ASP A 152 -15.78 -3.94 -8.59
CA ASP A 152 -16.44 -4.93 -7.74
C ASP A 152 -17.21 -5.91 -8.60
N SER A 153 -16.96 -7.19 -8.41
CA SER A 153 -17.62 -8.28 -9.14
C SER A 153 -17.51 -8.17 -10.68
N GLY A 154 -16.39 -7.59 -11.16
CA GLY A 154 -16.08 -7.51 -12.60
C GLY A 154 -16.64 -6.27 -13.31
N ALA A 155 -17.37 -5.40 -12.62
CA ALA A 155 -17.81 -4.12 -13.14
C ALA A 155 -17.10 -2.96 -12.43
N GLY A 156 -16.46 -2.08 -13.20
CA GLY A 156 -15.89 -0.84 -12.67
C GLY A 156 -16.99 0.18 -12.37
N SER A 157 -16.88 0.86 -11.24
CA SER A 157 -17.78 1.94 -10.86
C SER A 157 -17.09 2.97 -9.98
N GLY A 158 -17.63 4.18 -9.93
CA GLY A 158 -17.09 5.28 -9.14
C GLY A 158 -16.34 6.32 -9.96
N GLY A 159 -15.71 7.25 -9.26
CA GLY A 159 -15.01 8.39 -9.84
C GLY A 159 -13.59 8.05 -10.31
N PHE A 160 -13.01 9.00 -11.02
CA PHE A 160 -11.66 8.90 -11.59
C PHE A 160 -10.72 10.01 -11.08
N LEU A 161 -11.20 10.85 -10.18
CA LEU A 161 -10.40 11.97 -9.66
C LEU A 161 -9.29 11.51 -8.73
N ALA A 162 -9.58 10.48 -7.93
CA ALA A 162 -8.64 9.87 -7.01
C ALA A 162 -8.19 8.48 -7.47
N SER A 163 -7.31 7.85 -6.71
CA SER A 163 -6.79 6.51 -7.02
C SER A 163 -7.91 5.47 -7.10
N ASP A 164 -7.80 4.55 -8.04
CA ASP A 164 -8.58 3.32 -8.03
C ASP A 164 -8.27 2.50 -6.77
N LEU A 165 -9.30 2.04 -6.09
CA LEU A 165 -9.20 1.32 -4.82
C LEU A 165 -9.40 -0.19 -4.95
N THR A 166 -9.58 -0.72 -6.14
CA THR A 166 -9.83 -2.15 -6.39
C THR A 166 -8.85 -3.05 -5.65
N ASP A 167 -7.58 -2.74 -5.77
CA ASP A 167 -6.51 -3.50 -5.15
C ASP A 167 -5.88 -2.82 -3.93
N TYR A 168 -6.41 -1.68 -3.51
CA TYR A 168 -5.79 -0.84 -2.50
C TYR A 168 -5.47 -1.58 -1.19
N ALA A 169 -6.37 -2.45 -0.77
CA ALA A 169 -6.24 -3.20 0.47
C ALA A 169 -5.41 -4.49 0.35
N ARG A 170 -4.99 -4.88 -0.87
CA ARG A 170 -4.29 -6.15 -1.13
C ARG A 170 -2.99 -6.31 -0.31
N SER A 171 -2.29 -5.21 -0.09
CA SER A 171 -1.00 -5.19 0.61
C SER A 171 -1.02 -4.32 1.88
N ARG A 172 -2.20 -4.08 2.46
CA ARG A 172 -2.35 -3.22 3.63
C ARG A 172 -3.09 -3.91 4.76
N GLU A 173 -2.66 -3.63 5.97
CA GLU A 173 -3.37 -4.06 7.16
C GLU A 173 -4.63 -3.22 7.41
N PRO A 174 -5.67 -3.77 8.07
CA PRO A 174 -6.90 -3.04 8.39
C PRO A 174 -6.66 -1.69 9.06
N ALA A 175 -5.67 -1.62 9.97
CA ALA A 175 -5.32 -0.39 10.69
C ALA A 175 -4.70 0.68 9.76
N GLU A 176 -3.95 0.27 8.73
CA GLU A 176 -3.38 1.18 7.74
C GLU A 176 -4.46 1.77 6.85
N ILE A 177 -5.43 0.93 6.44
CA ILE A 177 -6.59 1.37 5.64
C ILE A 177 -7.44 2.34 6.45
N LEU A 178 -7.73 2.01 7.71
CA LEU A 178 -8.48 2.87 8.62
C LEU A 178 -7.79 4.23 8.80
N ARG A 179 -6.47 4.24 9.01
CA ARG A 179 -5.70 5.48 9.12
C ARG A 179 -5.76 6.30 7.84
N ALA A 180 -5.65 5.67 6.67
CA ALA A 180 -5.75 6.38 5.39
C ALA A 180 -7.12 7.04 5.18
N ILE A 181 -8.19 6.46 5.74
CA ILE A 181 -9.53 7.04 5.71
C ILE A 181 -9.65 8.22 6.68
N THR A 182 -9.14 8.07 7.91
CA THR A 182 -9.35 9.06 8.99
C THR A 182 -8.27 10.14 9.05
N GLN A 183 -7.10 9.89 8.46
CA GLN A 183 -5.94 10.80 8.47
C GLN A 183 -5.34 10.95 7.06
N PRO A 184 -6.11 11.44 6.07
CA PRO A 184 -5.69 11.46 4.66
C PRO A 184 -4.51 12.40 4.37
N ASN A 185 -4.17 13.27 5.31
CA ASN A 185 -3.07 14.23 5.18
C ASN A 185 -1.73 13.71 5.71
N ASP A 186 -1.70 12.63 6.52
CA ASP A 186 -0.48 12.15 7.17
C ASP A 186 0.61 11.70 6.18
N ASN A 187 0.20 11.11 5.06
CA ASN A 187 1.10 10.61 4.01
C ASN A 187 0.59 10.99 2.62
N LEU A 188 0.31 12.27 2.43
CA LEU A 188 -0.20 12.75 1.16
C LEU A 188 0.84 12.60 0.06
N ASN A 189 0.56 11.74 -0.92
CA ASN A 189 1.38 11.61 -2.11
C ASN A 189 1.44 12.96 -2.84
N PRO A 190 2.64 13.49 -3.17
CA PRO A 190 2.78 14.75 -3.90
C PRO A 190 1.96 14.79 -5.20
N ARG A 191 1.79 13.66 -5.88
CA ARG A 191 0.98 13.54 -7.11
C ARG A 191 -0.53 13.57 -6.87
N ALA A 192 -0.97 13.37 -5.63
CA ALA A 192 -2.37 13.46 -5.23
C ALA A 192 -2.75 14.83 -4.67
N ARG A 193 -1.79 15.78 -4.64
CA ARG A 193 -2.08 17.16 -4.26
C ARG A 193 -2.82 17.87 -5.36
N THR A 194 -3.81 18.65 -4.96
CA THR A 194 -4.42 19.60 -5.88
C THR A 194 -3.50 20.80 -6.09
N ALA A 195 -3.68 21.44 -7.24
CA ALA A 195 -3.02 22.69 -7.55
C ALA A 195 -4.05 23.69 -8.09
N ALA A 196 -3.84 24.95 -7.79
CA ALA A 196 -4.49 26.08 -8.41
C ALA A 196 -3.52 26.69 -9.45
N ILE A 197 -3.97 26.81 -10.69
CA ILE A 197 -3.22 27.40 -11.79
C ILE A 197 -3.94 28.69 -12.20
N VAL A 198 -3.17 29.76 -12.37
CA VAL A 198 -3.64 31.02 -12.99
C VAL A 198 -2.82 31.25 -14.25
N THR A 199 -3.48 31.43 -15.37
CA THR A 199 -2.84 31.76 -16.64
C THR A 199 -2.67 33.28 -16.78
N HIS A 200 -1.83 33.72 -17.71
CA HIS A 200 -1.61 35.17 -17.93
C HIS A 200 -2.86 35.91 -18.48
N ASP A 201 -3.77 35.18 -19.14
CA ASP A 201 -5.08 35.70 -19.58
C ASP A 201 -6.14 35.72 -18.47
N GLY A 202 -5.75 35.28 -17.24
CA GLY A 202 -6.60 35.32 -16.06
C GLY A 202 -7.49 34.12 -15.82
N GLN A 203 -7.38 33.05 -16.64
CA GLN A 203 -8.10 31.81 -16.40
C GLN A 203 -7.61 31.18 -15.09
N LYS A 204 -8.54 30.68 -14.27
CA LYS A 204 -8.26 29.98 -13.02
C LYS A 204 -8.71 28.52 -13.13
N LEU A 205 -7.79 27.61 -12.90
CA LEU A 205 -8.02 26.18 -12.92
C LEU A 205 -7.68 25.58 -11.56
N THR A 206 -8.51 24.65 -11.07
CA THR A 206 -8.23 23.87 -9.85
C THR A 206 -8.35 22.39 -10.21
N GLY A 207 -7.37 21.59 -9.80
CA GLY A 207 -7.33 20.18 -10.12
C GLY A 207 -6.01 19.53 -9.76
N PHE A 208 -5.61 18.54 -10.53
CA PHE A 208 -4.40 17.74 -10.29
C PHE A 208 -3.37 17.94 -11.40
N ILE A 209 -2.11 18.07 -11.02
CA ILE A 209 -1.00 17.95 -11.95
C ILE A 209 -0.71 16.45 -12.14
N ARG A 210 -1.05 15.92 -13.32
CA ARG A 210 -0.85 14.52 -13.66
C ARG A 210 0.59 14.25 -14.14
N ASN A 211 1.14 15.21 -14.86
CA ASN A 211 2.56 15.20 -15.25
C ASN A 211 3.05 16.64 -15.42
N GLN A 212 4.35 16.87 -15.31
CA GLN A 212 4.97 18.17 -15.55
C GLN A 212 6.46 18.01 -15.86
N ASP A 213 6.95 18.93 -16.67
CA ASP A 213 8.36 19.13 -16.95
C ASP A 213 8.74 20.61 -16.87
N ASN A 214 9.89 21.02 -17.40
CA ASN A 214 10.34 22.40 -17.39
C ASN A 214 9.55 23.33 -18.32
N PHE A 215 8.79 22.77 -19.25
CA PHE A 215 8.11 23.50 -20.32
C PHE A 215 6.60 23.40 -20.24
N SER A 216 6.04 22.29 -19.75
CA SER A 216 4.63 21.98 -19.80
C SER A 216 4.09 21.37 -18.51
N ILE A 217 2.77 21.46 -18.36
CA ILE A 217 2.00 20.82 -17.29
C ILE A 217 0.81 20.10 -17.93
N GLN A 218 0.67 18.81 -17.66
CA GLN A 218 -0.57 18.06 -17.89
C GLN A 218 -1.45 18.22 -16.66
N PHE A 219 -2.49 18.99 -16.78
CA PHE A 219 -3.39 19.32 -15.70
C PHE A 219 -4.77 18.70 -15.93
N GLN A 220 -5.35 18.11 -14.89
CA GLN A 220 -6.70 17.59 -14.92
C GLN A 220 -7.56 18.39 -13.92
N SER A 221 -8.53 19.11 -14.44
CA SER A 221 -9.52 19.81 -13.64
C SER A 221 -10.40 18.85 -12.85
N LEU A 222 -11.08 19.33 -11.81
CA LEU A 222 -11.94 18.50 -10.96
C LEU A 222 -13.17 17.94 -11.70
N ASP A 223 -13.54 18.51 -12.82
CA ASP A 223 -14.56 17.98 -13.75
C ASP A 223 -14.04 16.86 -14.66
N GLY A 224 -12.75 16.53 -14.56
CA GLY A 224 -12.10 15.50 -15.37
C GLY A 224 -11.45 16.00 -16.65
N THR A 225 -11.64 17.27 -17.02
CA THR A 225 -11.08 17.84 -18.25
C THR A 225 -9.55 17.90 -18.18
N PHE A 226 -8.88 17.42 -19.22
CA PHE A 226 -7.42 17.53 -19.35
C PHE A 226 -7.04 18.81 -20.08
N HIS A 227 -6.03 19.49 -19.52
CA HIS A 227 -5.42 20.68 -20.07
C HIS A 227 -3.93 20.43 -20.28
N MET A 228 -3.43 20.73 -21.47
CA MET A 228 -2.03 20.74 -21.82
C MET A 228 -1.55 22.17 -21.78
N LEU A 229 -0.88 22.55 -20.68
CA LEU A 229 -0.53 23.95 -20.39
C LEU A 229 0.97 24.17 -20.61
N GLU A 230 1.34 25.19 -21.37
CA GLU A 230 2.72 25.64 -21.44
C GLU A 230 3.06 26.54 -20.23
N ARG A 231 4.19 26.28 -19.59
CA ARG A 231 4.57 27.04 -18.38
C ARG A 231 4.74 28.54 -18.63
N VAL A 232 5.17 28.90 -19.84
CA VAL A 232 5.30 30.32 -20.25
C VAL A 232 3.97 31.07 -20.23
N GLY A 233 2.85 30.36 -20.38
CA GLY A 233 1.50 30.93 -20.33
C GLY A 233 0.93 31.06 -18.91
N LEU A 234 1.66 30.60 -17.87
CA LEU A 234 1.17 30.54 -16.51
C LEU A 234 1.67 31.73 -15.67
N ALA A 235 0.74 32.43 -15.05
CA ALA A 235 1.04 33.47 -14.08
C ALA A 235 1.44 32.89 -12.70
N SER A 236 0.76 31.78 -12.30
CA SER A 236 1.11 31.08 -11.05
C SER A 236 0.65 29.63 -11.04
N VAL A 237 1.38 28.79 -10.27
CA VAL A 237 1.02 27.42 -9.91
C VAL A 237 1.19 27.30 -8.40
N THR A 238 0.10 27.02 -7.68
CA THR A 238 0.11 26.90 -6.22
C THR A 238 -0.44 25.53 -5.84
N TYR A 239 0.31 24.78 -5.03
CA TYR A 239 -0.12 23.47 -4.54
C TYR A 239 -0.87 23.60 -3.22
N ASP A 240 -1.99 22.89 -3.10
CA ASP A 240 -2.69 22.77 -1.83
C ASP A 240 -1.89 21.81 -0.92
N PRO A 241 -1.61 22.18 0.32
CA PRO A 241 -0.94 21.31 1.27
C PRO A 241 -1.83 20.17 1.77
N LEU A 242 -3.15 20.25 1.56
CA LEU A 242 -4.13 19.29 2.06
C LEU A 242 -4.68 18.39 0.95
N SER A 243 -5.15 17.22 1.34
CA SER A 243 -5.89 16.30 0.48
C SER A 243 -7.30 16.83 0.21
N LEU A 244 -7.84 16.56 -0.97
CA LEU A 244 -9.29 16.72 -1.23
C LEU A 244 -10.14 15.69 -0.48
N MET A 245 -9.55 14.58 -0.03
CA MET A 245 -10.26 13.60 0.77
C MET A 245 -10.61 14.22 2.13
N PRO A 246 -11.88 14.23 2.53
CA PRO A 246 -12.29 14.77 3.82
C PRO A 246 -11.51 14.12 4.98
N ALA A 247 -11.07 14.93 5.93
CA ALA A 247 -10.32 14.46 7.11
C ALA A 247 -11.20 14.27 8.35
N ASP A 248 -12.52 14.31 8.19
CA ASP A 248 -13.52 14.27 9.27
C ASP A 248 -14.35 12.97 9.31
N TYR A 249 -13.89 11.92 8.65
CA TYR A 249 -14.61 10.65 8.61
C TYR A 249 -14.77 9.98 9.99
N ASP A 250 -13.85 10.21 10.91
CA ASP A 250 -13.94 9.77 12.29
C ASP A 250 -15.05 10.47 13.10
N GLN A 251 -15.48 11.67 12.64
CA GLN A 251 -16.59 12.43 13.21
C GLN A 251 -17.93 12.11 12.54
N ARG A 252 -17.90 11.79 11.23
CA ARG A 252 -19.09 11.54 10.40
C ARG A 252 -19.57 10.10 10.43
N LEU A 253 -18.67 9.17 10.71
CA LEU A 253 -18.93 7.74 10.72
C LEU A 253 -18.61 7.14 12.08
N THR A 254 -19.42 6.19 12.50
CA THR A 254 -19.14 5.40 13.70
C THR A 254 -17.97 4.45 13.47
N SER A 255 -17.34 3.97 14.54
CA SER A 255 -16.26 2.96 14.43
C SER A 255 -16.73 1.68 13.71
N ALA A 256 -17.99 1.28 13.86
CA ALA A 256 -18.56 0.15 13.14
C ALA A 256 -18.67 0.43 11.64
N GLU A 257 -19.11 1.61 11.23
CA GLU A 257 -19.19 2.02 9.82
C GLU A 257 -17.80 2.11 9.18
N LEU A 258 -16.80 2.63 9.89
CA LEU A 258 -15.41 2.65 9.44
C LEU A 258 -14.86 1.23 9.25
N ASN A 259 -15.11 0.32 10.19
CA ASN A 259 -14.73 -1.08 10.07
C ASN A 259 -15.43 -1.77 8.90
N ASN A 260 -16.68 -1.44 8.61
CA ASN A 260 -17.40 -1.94 7.45
C ASN A 260 -16.75 -1.48 6.13
N LEU A 261 -16.36 -0.21 6.03
CA LEU A 261 -15.63 0.33 4.87
C LEU A 261 -14.28 -0.39 4.67
N VAL A 262 -13.50 -0.56 5.74
CA VAL A 262 -12.24 -1.31 5.70
C VAL A 262 -12.48 -2.72 5.17
N SER A 263 -13.51 -3.41 5.70
CA SER A 263 -13.87 -4.78 5.28
C SER A 263 -14.31 -4.86 3.83
N PHE A 264 -15.02 -3.87 3.32
CA PHE A 264 -15.39 -3.78 1.91
C PHE A 264 -14.16 -3.68 1.02
N LEU A 265 -13.23 -2.77 1.31
CA LEU A 265 -11.99 -2.59 0.55
C LEU A 265 -11.12 -3.86 0.58
N MET A 266 -10.99 -4.50 1.74
CA MET A 266 -10.25 -5.76 1.89
C MET A 266 -10.88 -6.88 1.05
N ARG A 267 -12.20 -7.00 1.06
CA ARG A 267 -12.91 -8.02 0.28
C ARG A 267 -12.77 -7.79 -1.22
N THR A 268 -12.87 -6.54 -1.68
CA THR A 268 -12.71 -6.20 -3.10
C THR A 268 -11.32 -6.56 -3.59
N ALA A 269 -10.29 -6.25 -2.80
CA ALA A 269 -8.91 -6.57 -3.14
C ALA A 269 -8.59 -8.10 -3.11
N ALA A 270 -9.40 -8.89 -2.43
CA ALA A 270 -9.25 -10.36 -2.38
C ALA A 270 -9.80 -11.08 -3.63
N VAL A 271 -10.59 -10.40 -4.47
CA VAL A 271 -11.12 -10.99 -5.70
C VAL A 271 -9.99 -11.10 -6.73
N ASP A 272 -9.75 -12.33 -7.23
CA ASP A 272 -8.71 -12.58 -8.24
C ASP A 272 -9.05 -11.86 -9.57
N PRO A 273 -8.17 -10.98 -10.09
CA PRO A 273 -8.38 -10.32 -11.38
C PRO A 273 -8.51 -11.29 -12.55
N ALA A 274 -7.95 -12.51 -12.46
CA ALA A 274 -8.06 -13.53 -13.49
C ALA A 274 -9.51 -14.02 -13.65
N SER A 275 -10.28 -14.06 -12.57
CA SER A 275 -11.70 -14.43 -12.61
C SER A 275 -12.58 -13.40 -13.31
N SER A 276 -12.15 -12.13 -13.35
CA SER A 276 -12.85 -11.05 -14.02
C SER A 276 -12.56 -11.00 -15.53
N ARG A 277 -11.36 -11.41 -15.95
CA ARG A 277 -11.00 -11.48 -17.39
C ARG A 277 -11.69 -12.62 -18.13
N GLN A 278 -11.87 -13.77 -17.48
CA GLN A 278 -12.60 -14.89 -18.07
C GLN A 278 -14.09 -14.58 -18.35
N ARG A 279 -14.70 -13.67 -17.59
CA ARG A 279 -16.08 -13.25 -17.84
C ARG A 279 -16.20 -12.26 -19.00
N LYS A 280 -15.17 -11.44 -19.25
CA LYS A 280 -15.19 -10.47 -20.36
C LYS A 280 -15.03 -11.15 -21.70
N GLY A 281 -14.20 -12.21 -21.82
CA GLY A 281 -14.05 -12.98 -23.05
C GLY A 281 -15.29 -13.79 -23.46
N LYS A 282 -16.23 -14.03 -22.53
CA LYS A 282 -17.45 -14.78 -22.83
C LYS A 282 -18.59 -13.92 -23.43
N TYR A 283 -18.49 -12.59 -23.27
CA TYR A 283 -19.49 -11.66 -23.85
C TYR A 283 -19.08 -11.19 -25.24
N ASP A 284 -17.78 -11.17 -25.55
CA ASP A 284 -17.28 -10.70 -26.85
C ASP A 284 -17.45 -11.78 -27.93
N ASP A 285 -17.55 -13.08 -27.57
CA ASP A 285 -17.76 -14.20 -28.51
C ASP A 285 -19.23 -14.43 -28.91
N GLU A 286 -20.19 -13.80 -28.21
CA GLU A 286 -21.61 -13.98 -28.53
C GLU A 286 -22.13 -12.91 -29.53
N ASP A 287 -21.43 -11.78 -29.71
CA ASP A 287 -21.80 -10.71 -30.62
C ASP A 287 -21.21 -10.87 -32.06
N GLU A 288 -20.19 -11.72 -32.24
CA GLU A 288 -19.66 -12.00 -33.59
C GLU A 288 -20.47 -13.06 -34.39
N ASN A 289 -21.48 -13.67 -33.78
CA ASN A 289 -22.27 -14.74 -34.41
C ASN A 289 -23.76 -14.35 -34.64
N ARG A 290 -24.06 -13.03 -34.80
CA ARG A 290 -25.38 -12.56 -35.19
C ARG A 290 -25.38 -11.81 -36.51
#